data_f883d0af39cb406cb64cae7a8a24a32f
#
_entry.id   f883d0af39cb406cb64cae7a8a24a32f
#
_cell.length_a   1.000
_cell.length_b   1.000
_cell.length_c   1.000
_cell.angle_alpha   90.00
_cell.angle_beta   90.00
_cell.angle_gamma   90.00
#
_symmetry.space_group_name_H-M   'P 1'
#
loop_
_entity.id
_entity.type
_entity.pdbx_description
1 polymer ?
#
loop_
_entity_poly.entity_id
_entity_poly.type
_entity_poly.pdbx_seq_one_letter_code
_entity_poly.pdbx_strand_id
1 'polypeptide(L)'
;TPPVALAGYAASAIANTDPLKTAMTSFKFGLSAFIVPFMFFYSPALLMEGHWWEILRVVITASIGIYLLAAAVQGYFMSGRANVLQRLILLLAALAMIAGGWMTDLLGIGLGSIVLTTQLVASRSMAKSPS
;
A
#
# COMPACT_ATOMS: atom_id res chain seq x y z
N THR A 1 9.32 15.75 -3.97
CA THR A 1 9.68 15.05 -5.25
C THR A 1 11.19 15.02 -5.43
N PRO A 2 11.82 13.87 -5.61
CA PRO A 2 13.21 13.83 -6.09
C PRO A 2 13.26 14.40 -7.53
N PRO A 3 14.22 15.20 -7.93
CA PRO A 3 15.46 15.61 -7.25
C PRO A 3 15.35 16.94 -6.47
N VAL A 4 14.22 17.57 -6.37
CA VAL A 4 14.05 18.89 -5.73
C VAL A 4 13.51 18.76 -4.29
N ALA A 5 13.90 17.72 -3.59
CA ALA A 5 13.39 17.42 -2.26
C ALA A 5 14.18 18.16 -1.16
N LEU A 6 14.03 19.48 -1.06
CA LEU A 6 14.71 20.29 -0.03
C LEU A 6 14.50 19.75 1.40
N ALA A 7 13.27 19.30 1.70
CA ALA A 7 12.96 18.68 2.99
C ALA A 7 13.74 17.36 3.20
N GLY A 8 13.94 16.57 2.14
CA GLY A 8 14.75 15.37 2.19
C GLY A 8 16.23 15.66 2.46
N TYR A 9 16.77 16.73 1.89
CA TYR A 9 18.13 17.18 2.18
C TYR A 9 18.28 17.66 3.64
N ALA A 10 17.34 18.45 4.12
CA ALA A 10 17.34 18.87 5.52
C ALA A 10 17.24 17.68 6.49
N ALA A 11 16.35 16.74 6.22
CA ALA A 11 16.19 15.53 7.02
C ALA A 11 17.45 14.66 7.00
N SER A 12 18.13 14.55 5.86
CA SER A 12 19.37 13.79 5.74
C SER A 12 20.51 14.39 6.56
N ALA A 13 20.58 15.71 6.64
CA ALA A 13 21.56 16.42 7.48
C ALA A 13 21.34 16.13 8.97
N ILE A 14 20.07 16.09 9.41
CA ILE A 14 19.72 15.77 10.81
C ILE A 14 20.01 14.29 11.11
N ALA A 15 19.64 13.39 10.20
CA ALA A 15 19.80 11.95 10.38
C ALA A 15 21.22 11.43 10.05
N ASN A 16 22.09 12.29 9.55
CA ASN A 16 23.43 11.93 9.10
C ASN A 16 23.43 10.78 8.06
N THR A 17 22.59 10.91 7.03
CA THR A 17 22.36 9.93 5.99
C THR A 17 22.57 10.54 4.60
N ASP A 18 22.63 9.68 3.56
CA ASP A 18 22.71 10.13 2.18
C ASP A 18 21.46 10.91 1.76
N PRO A 19 21.59 12.15 1.23
CA PRO A 19 20.44 12.99 0.88
C PRO A 19 19.53 12.37 -0.19
N LEU A 20 20.10 11.78 -1.23
CA LEU A 20 19.32 11.17 -2.31
C LEU A 20 18.54 9.96 -1.81
N LYS A 21 19.19 9.12 -1.01
CA LYS A 21 18.56 7.94 -0.41
C LYS A 21 17.41 8.34 0.52
N THR A 22 17.60 9.38 1.32
CA THR A 22 16.57 9.93 2.21
C THR A 22 15.40 10.49 1.40
N ALA A 23 15.65 11.25 0.35
CA ALA A 23 14.63 11.80 -0.54
C ALA A 23 13.82 10.69 -1.24
N MET A 24 14.48 9.65 -1.75
CA MET A 24 13.83 8.50 -2.38
C MET A 24 12.98 7.69 -1.38
N THR A 25 13.45 7.55 -0.16
CA THR A 25 12.69 6.88 0.90
C THR A 25 11.44 7.70 1.27
N SER A 26 11.59 9.01 1.44
CA SER A 26 10.47 9.92 1.71
C SER A 26 9.43 9.90 0.58
N PHE A 27 9.88 9.85 -0.68
CA PHE A 27 8.99 9.72 -1.84
C PHE A 27 8.17 8.43 -1.78
N LYS A 28 8.78 7.30 -1.43
CA LYS A 28 8.07 6.02 -1.27
C LYS A 28 6.99 6.09 -0.19
N PHE A 29 7.25 6.75 0.94
CA PHE A 29 6.24 6.96 1.97
C PHE A 29 5.08 7.84 1.48
N GLY A 30 5.39 8.89 0.73
CA GLY A 30 4.40 9.82 0.19
C GLY A 30 3.60 9.28 -1.00
N LEU A 31 4.08 8.24 -1.68
CA LEU A 31 3.50 7.78 -2.94
C LEU A 31 2.03 7.39 -2.80
N SER A 32 1.67 6.73 -1.71
CA SER A 32 0.27 6.34 -1.44
C SER A 32 -0.66 7.55 -1.33
N ALA A 33 -0.18 8.66 -0.76
CA ALA A 33 -0.95 9.89 -0.63
C ALA A 33 -1.21 10.58 -1.99
N PHE A 34 -0.30 10.44 -2.95
CA PHE A 34 -0.50 11.00 -4.30
C PHE A 34 -1.63 10.32 -5.07
N ILE A 35 -2.01 9.12 -4.71
CA ILE A 35 -3.09 8.38 -5.38
C ILE A 35 -4.48 8.82 -4.89
N VAL A 36 -4.59 9.35 -3.68
CA VAL A 36 -5.88 9.74 -3.08
C VAL A 36 -6.69 10.69 -3.96
N PRO A 37 -6.14 11.77 -4.57
CA PRO A 37 -6.90 12.63 -5.46
C PRO A 37 -7.48 11.91 -6.68
N PHE A 38 -6.77 10.92 -7.22
CA PHE A 38 -7.27 10.12 -8.33
C PHE A 38 -8.42 9.20 -7.89
N MET A 39 -8.40 8.72 -6.65
CA MET A 39 -9.49 7.91 -6.10
C MET A 39 -10.81 8.69 -6.05
N PHE A 40 -10.76 9.97 -5.73
CA PHE A 40 -11.96 10.83 -5.75
C PHE A 40 -12.56 10.95 -7.14
N PHE A 41 -11.73 10.95 -8.18
CA PHE A 41 -12.21 10.98 -9.56
C PHE A 41 -12.92 9.68 -9.96
N TYR A 42 -12.39 8.52 -9.54
CA TYR A 42 -12.97 7.22 -9.89
C TYR A 42 -14.14 6.81 -8.99
N SER A 43 -14.20 7.33 -7.77
CA SER A 43 -15.21 6.95 -6.79
C SER A 43 -15.82 8.19 -6.11
N PRO A 44 -16.88 8.79 -6.69
CA PRO A 44 -17.58 9.93 -6.08
C PRO A 44 -18.13 9.64 -4.68
N ALA A 45 -18.37 8.38 -4.35
CA ALA A 45 -18.77 7.97 -3.01
C ALA A 45 -17.74 8.33 -1.92
N LEU A 46 -16.46 8.49 -2.26
CA LEU A 46 -15.45 9.03 -1.35
C LEU A 46 -15.64 10.51 -1.01
N LEU A 47 -16.38 11.23 -1.85
CA LEU A 47 -16.78 12.63 -1.63
C LEU A 47 -18.12 12.73 -0.89
N MET A 48 -18.58 11.65 -0.27
CA MET A 48 -19.86 11.56 0.41
C MET A 48 -21.08 11.70 -0.51
N GLU A 49 -20.89 11.44 -1.83
CA GLU A 49 -21.97 11.43 -2.82
C GLU A 49 -22.50 10.01 -3.02
N GLY A 50 -23.81 9.82 -2.81
CA GLY A 50 -24.48 8.53 -2.99
C GLY A 50 -25.15 7.99 -1.74
N HIS A 51 -25.53 6.72 -1.78
CA HIS A 51 -26.15 6.05 -0.66
C HIS A 51 -25.16 5.81 0.49
N TRP A 52 -25.61 6.00 1.71
CA TRP A 52 -24.83 5.77 2.94
C TRP A 52 -24.06 4.43 2.95
N TRP A 53 -24.69 3.37 2.46
CA TRP A 53 -24.07 2.05 2.39
C TRP A 53 -22.91 1.97 1.40
N GLU A 54 -23.03 2.64 0.24
CA GLU A 54 -21.95 2.73 -0.76
C GLU A 54 -20.77 3.53 -0.22
N ILE A 55 -21.05 4.65 0.44
CA ILE A 55 -20.03 5.50 1.06
C ILE A 55 -19.22 4.68 2.07
N LEU A 56 -19.91 3.98 2.98
CA LEU A 56 -19.24 3.16 4.00
C LEU A 56 -18.37 2.06 3.36
N ARG A 57 -18.90 1.34 2.37
CA ARG A 57 -18.16 0.32 1.63
C ARG A 57 -16.91 0.89 0.98
N VAL A 58 -17.05 1.96 0.21
CA VAL A 58 -15.94 2.55 -0.56
C VAL A 58 -14.87 3.13 0.37
N VAL A 59 -15.23 3.73 1.49
CA VAL A 59 -14.27 4.21 2.49
C VAL A 59 -13.44 3.07 3.06
N ILE A 60 -14.08 1.94 3.38
CA ILE A 60 -13.38 0.76 3.91
C ILE A 60 -12.47 0.16 2.85
N THR A 61 -12.97 -0.09 1.64
CA THR A 61 -12.18 -0.72 0.56
C THR A 61 -11.04 0.19 0.10
N ALA A 62 -11.26 1.49 0.01
CA ALA A 62 -10.23 2.47 -0.31
C ALA A 62 -9.11 2.50 0.76
N SER A 63 -9.48 2.46 2.04
CA SER A 63 -8.50 2.43 3.14
C SER A 63 -7.63 1.18 3.08
N ILE A 64 -8.23 0.02 2.82
CA ILE A 64 -7.50 -1.23 2.62
C ILE A 64 -6.63 -1.15 1.37
N GLY A 65 -7.14 -0.60 0.27
CA GLY A 65 -6.40 -0.42 -0.98
C GLY A 65 -5.14 0.41 -0.80
N ILE A 66 -5.23 1.55 -0.09
CA ILE A 66 -4.08 2.40 0.24
C ILE A 66 -3.08 1.66 1.13
N TYR A 67 -3.56 0.89 2.11
CA TYR A 67 -2.69 0.08 2.95
C TYR A 67 -1.91 -0.97 2.14
N LEU A 68 -2.58 -1.69 1.24
CA LEU A 68 -1.94 -2.67 0.36
C LEU A 68 -0.95 -2.01 -0.60
N LEU A 69 -1.26 -0.81 -1.10
CA LEU A 69 -0.36 -0.03 -1.95
C LEU A 69 0.90 0.36 -1.19
N ALA A 70 0.74 0.88 0.03
CA ALA A 70 1.87 1.23 0.89
C ALA A 70 2.75 0.01 1.17
N ALA A 71 2.14 -1.14 1.47
CA ALA A 71 2.85 -2.39 1.68
C ALA A 71 3.64 -2.85 0.43
N ALA A 72 3.03 -2.74 -0.76
CA ALA A 72 3.68 -3.09 -2.02
C ALA A 72 4.89 -2.19 -2.32
N VAL A 73 4.75 -0.88 -2.12
CA VAL A 73 5.81 0.10 -2.39
C VAL A 73 6.96 -0.04 -1.39
N GLN A 74 6.65 -0.19 -0.12
CA GLN A 74 7.65 -0.31 0.94
C GLN A 74 8.29 -1.71 0.99
N GLY A 75 7.62 -2.72 0.42
CA GLY A 75 8.10 -4.11 0.42
C GLY A 75 7.96 -4.80 1.78
N TYR A 76 7.04 -4.32 2.62
CA TYR A 76 6.76 -4.88 3.93
C TYR A 76 5.24 -5.04 4.11
N PHE A 77 4.81 -6.24 4.48
CA PHE A 77 3.41 -6.55 4.73
C PHE A 77 3.28 -7.31 6.04
N MET A 78 2.23 -7.13 6.76
CA MET A 78 1.89 -7.58 8.12
C MET A 78 2.89 -8.49 8.85
N SER A 79 3.35 -9.59 8.23
CA SER A 79 4.22 -10.60 8.86
C SER A 79 5.70 -10.47 8.52
N GLY A 80 6.10 -9.52 7.65
CA GLY A 80 7.49 -9.32 7.30
C GLY A 80 7.73 -8.79 5.90
N ARG A 81 8.97 -8.96 5.41
CA ARG A 81 9.37 -8.51 4.08
C ARG A 81 8.63 -9.27 2.99
N ALA A 82 8.08 -8.54 2.03
CA ALA A 82 7.44 -9.12 0.86
C ALA A 82 8.45 -9.35 -0.26
N ASN A 83 8.40 -10.53 -0.87
CA ASN A 83 9.16 -10.85 -2.07
C ASN A 83 8.64 -10.02 -3.26
N VAL A 84 9.44 -9.92 -4.33
CA VAL A 84 9.05 -9.17 -5.54
C VAL A 84 7.70 -9.63 -6.09
N LEU A 85 7.46 -10.95 -6.15
CA LEU A 85 6.18 -11.50 -6.60
C LEU A 85 5.02 -11.08 -5.67
N GLN A 86 5.20 -11.15 -4.35
CA GLN A 86 4.21 -10.72 -3.38
C GLN A 86 3.92 -9.22 -3.50
N ARG A 87 4.94 -8.41 -3.75
CA ARG A 87 4.78 -6.96 -3.98
C ARG A 87 3.97 -6.67 -5.23
N LEU A 88 4.17 -7.41 -6.32
CA LEU A 88 3.38 -7.27 -7.53
C LEU A 88 1.92 -7.67 -7.31
N ILE A 89 1.68 -8.75 -6.58
CA ILE A 89 0.32 -9.19 -6.22
C ILE A 89 -0.37 -8.15 -5.33
N LEU A 90 0.33 -7.60 -4.33
CA LEU A 90 -0.19 -6.54 -3.47
C LEU A 90 -0.48 -5.26 -4.24
N LEU A 91 0.35 -4.91 -5.22
CA LEU A 91 0.11 -3.76 -6.09
C LEU A 91 -1.16 -3.94 -6.93
N LEU A 92 -1.34 -5.11 -7.54
CA LEU A 92 -2.55 -5.43 -8.30
C LEU A 92 -3.79 -5.45 -7.40
N ALA A 93 -3.69 -6.02 -6.20
CA ALA A 93 -4.76 -6.00 -5.22
C ALA A 93 -5.15 -4.58 -4.80
N ALA A 94 -4.17 -3.73 -4.56
CA ALA A 94 -4.37 -2.32 -4.22
C ALA A 94 -5.09 -1.56 -5.33
N LEU A 95 -4.63 -1.70 -6.58
CA LEU A 95 -5.25 -1.06 -7.73
C LEU A 95 -6.68 -1.54 -7.98
N ALA A 96 -6.94 -2.84 -7.78
CA ALA A 96 -8.28 -3.40 -7.88
C ALA A 96 -9.22 -2.80 -6.84
N MET A 97 -8.79 -2.65 -5.59
CA MET A 97 -9.61 -2.06 -4.51
C MET A 97 -9.80 -0.55 -4.68
N ILE A 98 -8.81 0.15 -5.25
CA ILE A 98 -8.90 1.59 -5.54
C ILE A 98 -9.87 1.88 -6.69
N ALA A 99 -10.04 0.95 -7.62
CA ALA A 99 -10.97 1.10 -8.75
C ALA A 99 -12.45 1.20 -8.33
N GLY A 100 -12.80 0.77 -7.11
CA GLY A 100 -14.10 1.05 -6.49
C GLY A 100 -15.28 0.21 -7.00
N GLY A 101 -15.04 -0.86 -7.76
CA GLY A 101 -16.06 -1.81 -8.18
C GLY A 101 -16.20 -2.96 -7.19
N TRP A 102 -17.41 -3.48 -6.99
CA TRP A 102 -17.60 -4.59 -6.05
C TRP A 102 -16.88 -5.88 -6.48
N MET A 103 -16.78 -6.15 -7.78
CA MET A 103 -15.98 -7.26 -8.32
C MET A 103 -14.48 -7.05 -8.11
N THR A 104 -14.02 -5.83 -8.32
CA THR A 104 -12.60 -5.46 -8.09
C THR A 104 -12.24 -5.47 -6.61
N ASP A 105 -13.17 -5.12 -5.73
CA ASP A 105 -13.01 -5.22 -4.28
C ASP A 105 -12.81 -6.68 -3.84
N LEU A 106 -13.63 -7.60 -4.37
CA LEU A 106 -13.48 -9.04 -4.12
C LEU A 106 -12.15 -9.59 -4.62
N LEU A 107 -11.72 -9.18 -5.82
CA LEU A 107 -10.41 -9.54 -6.37
C LEU A 107 -9.27 -9.03 -5.48
N GLY A 108 -9.34 -7.79 -5.04
CA GLY A 108 -8.34 -7.17 -4.16
C GLY A 108 -8.22 -7.90 -2.82
N ILE A 109 -9.35 -8.22 -2.18
CA ILE A 109 -9.39 -8.98 -0.94
C ILE A 109 -8.82 -10.39 -1.14
N GLY A 110 -9.18 -11.07 -2.23
CA GLY A 110 -8.68 -12.39 -2.58
C GLY A 110 -7.17 -12.42 -2.75
N LEU A 111 -6.61 -11.50 -3.53
CA LEU A 111 -5.17 -11.39 -3.76
C LEU A 111 -4.41 -11.00 -2.49
N GLY A 112 -4.93 -10.07 -1.70
CA GLY A 112 -4.35 -9.69 -0.41
C GLY A 112 -4.32 -10.85 0.58
N SER A 113 -5.39 -11.65 0.62
CA SER A 113 -5.48 -12.85 1.46
C SER A 113 -4.49 -13.94 1.05
N ILE A 114 -4.25 -14.12 -0.25
CA ILE A 114 -3.25 -15.06 -0.77
C ILE A 114 -1.85 -14.67 -0.27
N VAL A 115 -1.48 -13.40 -0.36
CA VAL A 115 -0.18 -12.93 0.13
C VAL A 115 -0.07 -13.12 1.65
N LEU A 116 -1.12 -12.80 2.39
CA LEU A 116 -1.14 -12.98 3.85
C LEU A 116 -0.95 -14.44 4.24
N THR A 117 -1.66 -15.36 3.60
CA THR A 117 -1.53 -16.80 3.87
C THR A 117 -0.15 -17.33 3.53
N THR A 118 0.44 -16.92 2.41
CA THR A 118 1.81 -17.33 2.04
C THR A 118 2.83 -16.84 3.05
N GLN A 119 2.69 -15.63 3.57
CA GLN A 119 3.58 -15.11 4.61
C GLN A 119 3.41 -15.82 5.95
N LEU A 120 2.18 -16.09 6.37
CA LEU A 120 1.90 -16.81 7.61
C LEU A 120 2.44 -18.25 7.58
N VAL A 121 2.32 -18.93 6.44
CA VAL A 121 2.88 -20.28 6.26
C VAL A 121 4.41 -20.23 6.31
N ALA A 122 5.03 -19.26 5.62
CA ALA A 122 6.48 -19.11 5.62
C ALA A 122 7.03 -18.80 7.03
N SER A 123 6.36 -17.93 7.79
CA SER A 123 6.78 -17.60 9.16
C SER A 123 6.67 -18.79 10.12
N ARG A 124 5.63 -19.61 9.97
CA ARG A 124 5.46 -20.84 10.75
C ARG A 124 6.50 -21.90 10.42
N SER A 125 6.91 -21.96 9.14
CA SER A 125 7.96 -22.89 8.70
C SER A 125 9.31 -22.55 9.30
N MET A 126 9.67 -21.26 9.40
CA MET A 126 10.92 -20.83 10.04
C MET A 126 10.92 -21.02 11.55
N ALA A 127 9.77 -20.87 12.20
CA ALA A 127 9.65 -21.11 13.66
C ALA A 127 9.73 -22.60 14.04
N LYS A 128 9.60 -23.51 13.07
CA LYS A 128 9.59 -24.95 13.27
C LYS A 128 10.93 -25.65 12.95
N SER A 129 11.95 -24.89 12.48
CA SER A 129 13.31 -25.39 12.27
C SER A 129 14.10 -25.24 13.58
N PRO A 130 14.26 -26.29 14.41
CA PRO A 130 15.19 -26.25 15.53
C PRO A 130 16.61 -26.25 14.97
N SER A 131 17.42 -25.31 15.44
CA SER A 131 18.87 -25.29 15.24
C SER A 131 19.52 -26.57 15.77
#